data_f71ed4d80284e42e86850d6bae456f06
#
_entry.id   f71ed4d80284e42e86850d6bae456f06
#
_cell.length_a   1.000
_cell.length_b   1.000
_cell.length_c   1.000
_cell.angle_alpha   90.00
_cell.angle_beta   90.00
_cell.angle_gamma   90.00
#
_symmetry.space_group_name_H-M   'P 1'
#
loop_
_entity.id
_entity.type
_entity.pdbx_description
1 polymer ?
#
loop_
_entity_poly.entity_id
_entity_poly.type
_entity_poly.pdbx_seq_one_letter_code
_entity_poly.pdbx_strand_id
1 'polypeptide(L)' 'MLSYILGMAFRFEREHGFLPSSLYLNQSHMRYLCAELGISAAKQLSERLGLAVMVHPGLARPQVMHIVQPQKVANYH' A
#
# COMPACT_ATOMS: atom_id res chain seq x y z
N MET A 1 3.47 -13.47 1.43
CA MET A 1 3.15 -12.16 0.83
C MET A 1 3.07 -11.05 1.87
N LEU A 2 2.37 -11.28 2.96
CA LEU A 2 2.26 -10.25 3.99
C LEU A 2 3.63 -9.88 4.58
N SER A 3 4.44 -10.86 4.91
CA SER A 3 5.77 -10.59 5.45
C SER A 3 6.62 -9.78 4.48
N TYR A 4 6.48 -10.05 3.21
CA TYR A 4 7.23 -9.35 2.19
C TYR A 4 6.82 -7.88 2.15
N ILE A 5 5.52 -7.63 2.22
CA ILE A 5 4.98 -6.27 2.19
C ILE A 5 5.39 -5.50 3.45
N LEU A 6 5.28 -6.13 4.61
CA LEU A 6 5.68 -5.49 5.85
C LEU A 6 7.18 -5.19 5.85
N GLY A 7 7.97 -6.10 5.29
CA GLY A 7 9.41 -5.88 5.17
C GLY A 7 9.73 -4.69 4.29
N MET A 8 8.98 -4.52 3.19
CA MET A 8 9.16 -3.37 2.32
C MET A 8 8.78 -2.08 3.05
N ALA A 9 7.68 -2.10 3.79
CA ALA A 9 7.21 -0.92 4.51
C ALA A 9 8.23 -0.49 5.58
N PHE A 10 8.79 -1.44 6.31
CA PHE A 10 9.77 -1.12 7.34
C PHE A 10 11.08 -0.63 6.72
N ARG A 11 11.47 -1.19 5.59
CA ARG A 11 12.67 -0.72 4.91
C ARG A 11 12.45 0.70 4.39
N PHE A 12 11.26 0.97 3.88
CA PHE A 12 10.90 2.30 3.41
C PHE A 12 11.00 3.30 4.58
N GLU A 13 10.45 2.92 5.74
CA GLU A 13 10.50 3.78 6.91
C GLU A 13 11.94 4.05 7.33
N ARG A 14 12.77 3.03 7.28
CA ARG A 14 14.16 3.19 7.66
C ARG A 14 14.89 4.14 6.73
N GLU A 15 14.57 4.08 5.44
CA GLU A 15 15.25 4.92 4.45
C GLU A 15 14.73 6.35 4.41
N HIS A 16 13.46 6.54 4.72
CA HIS A 16 12.84 7.85 4.53
C HIS A 16 12.42 8.54 5.83
N GLY A 17 12.41 7.82 6.92
CA GLY A 17 12.03 8.41 8.20
C GLY A 17 10.53 8.44 8.47
N PHE A 18 9.71 7.87 7.58
CA PHE A 18 8.27 7.78 7.79
C PHE A 18 7.75 6.58 7.04
N LEU A 19 6.57 6.10 7.42
CA LEU A 19 5.98 4.94 6.78
C LEU A 19 5.40 5.30 5.42
N PRO A 20 5.33 4.36 4.50
CA PRO A 20 4.69 4.62 3.21
C PRO A 20 3.20 4.81 3.41
N SER A 21 2.55 5.48 2.47
CA SER A 21 1.12 5.71 2.54
C SER A 21 0.34 4.85 1.56
N SER A 22 1.00 4.25 0.60
CA SER A 22 0.34 3.52 -0.49
C SER A 22 1.02 2.22 -0.80
N LEU A 23 0.22 1.24 -1.21
CA LEU A 23 0.70 -0.05 -1.63
C LEU A 23 0.13 -0.34 -3.02
N TYR A 24 0.99 -0.66 -3.96
CA TYR A 24 0.59 -1.01 -5.32
C TYR A 24 0.75 -2.51 -5.50
N LEU A 25 -0.29 -3.15 -5.97
CA LEU A 25 -0.34 -4.59 -6.18
C LEU A 25 -0.95 -4.88 -7.54
N ASN A 26 -0.65 -6.04 -8.12
CA ASN A 26 -1.41 -6.50 -9.25
C ASN A 26 -2.58 -7.34 -8.71
N GLN A 27 -3.44 -7.80 -9.59
CA GLN A 27 -4.64 -8.52 -9.18
C GLN A 27 -4.31 -9.84 -8.46
N SER A 28 -3.29 -10.53 -8.91
CA SER A 28 -2.88 -11.79 -8.30
C SER A 28 -2.36 -11.57 -6.88
N HIS A 29 -1.56 -10.52 -6.71
CA HIS A 29 -1.04 -10.18 -5.39
C HIS A 29 -2.19 -9.86 -4.45
N MET A 30 -3.16 -9.12 -4.94
CA MET A 30 -4.32 -8.73 -4.15
C MET A 30 -5.07 -9.95 -3.66
N ARG A 31 -5.33 -10.90 -4.56
CA ARG A 31 -6.05 -12.10 -4.21
C ARG A 31 -5.29 -12.94 -3.21
N TYR A 32 -4.01 -13.07 -3.42
CA TYR A 32 -3.18 -13.86 -2.54
C TYR A 32 -3.18 -13.27 -1.13
N LEU A 33 -3.01 -11.96 -1.05
CA LEU A 33 -2.95 -11.28 0.24
C LEU A 33 -4.28 -11.33 0.97
N CYS A 34 -5.38 -11.15 0.25
CA CYS A 34 -6.70 -11.25 0.84
C CYS A 34 -6.94 -12.66 1.39
N ALA A 35 -6.52 -13.68 0.66
CA ALA A 35 -6.68 -15.05 1.11
C ALA A 35 -5.83 -15.30 2.37
N GLU A 36 -4.63 -14.76 2.38
CA GLU A 36 -3.73 -14.92 3.51
C GLU A 36 -4.30 -14.28 4.78
N LEU A 37 -4.97 -13.16 4.63
CA LEU A 37 -5.54 -12.44 5.76
C LEU A 37 -6.99 -12.82 6.06
N GLY A 38 -7.59 -13.66 5.24
CA GLY A 38 -8.97 -14.07 5.46
C GLY A 38 -9.99 -12.98 5.20
N ILE A 39 -9.71 -12.07 4.26
CA ILE A 39 -10.63 -10.98 3.94
C ILE A 39 -11.02 -11.08 2.49
N SER A 40 -12.09 -10.41 2.09
CA SER A 40 -12.64 -10.57 0.76
C SER A 40 -12.70 -9.31 -0.07
N ALA A 41 -12.33 -8.18 0.47
CA ALA A 41 -12.45 -6.91 -0.26
C ALA A 41 -11.22 -6.05 -0.10
N ALA A 42 -10.88 -5.33 -1.17
CA ALA A 42 -9.73 -4.44 -1.16
C ALA A 42 -9.83 -3.37 -0.07
N LYS A 43 -11.04 -2.91 0.20
CA LYS A 43 -11.23 -1.91 1.23
C LYS A 43 -10.81 -2.42 2.60
N GLN A 44 -11.14 -3.70 2.88
CA GLN A 44 -10.75 -4.30 4.14
C GLN A 44 -9.25 -4.46 4.23
N LEU A 45 -8.61 -4.75 3.10
CA LEU A 45 -7.18 -4.88 3.04
C LEU A 45 -6.51 -3.56 3.37
N SER A 46 -7.00 -2.48 2.78
CA SER A 46 -6.48 -1.15 3.03
C SER A 46 -6.61 -0.79 4.50
N GLU A 47 -7.74 -1.06 5.10
CA GLU A 47 -7.98 -0.79 6.51
C GLU A 47 -7.06 -1.61 7.40
N ARG A 48 -6.87 -2.88 7.05
CA ARG A 48 -6.05 -3.76 7.85
C ARG A 48 -4.58 -3.37 7.82
N LEU A 49 -4.11 -2.94 6.67
CA LEU A 49 -2.69 -2.57 6.51
C LEU A 49 -2.40 -1.12 6.86
N GLY A 50 -3.41 -0.28 6.88
CA GLY A 50 -3.18 1.15 7.12
C GLY A 50 -2.54 1.84 5.91
N LEU A 51 -2.68 1.26 4.71
CA LEU A 51 -2.13 1.81 3.49
C LEU A 51 -3.22 1.90 2.44
N ALA A 52 -3.14 2.89 1.59
CA ALA A 52 -4.05 2.95 0.45
C ALA A 52 -3.61 1.88 -0.53
N VAL A 53 -4.49 0.95 -0.87
CA VAL A 53 -4.16 -0.16 -1.75
C VAL A 53 -4.66 0.14 -3.15
N MET A 54 -3.75 0.07 -4.12
CA MET A 54 -4.08 0.35 -5.50
C MET A 54 -3.69 -0.83 -6.37
N VAL A 55 -4.59 -1.22 -7.26
CA VAL A 55 -4.33 -2.35 -8.16
C VAL A 55 -3.82 -1.82 -9.48
N HIS A 56 -2.67 -2.30 -9.87
CA HIS A 56 -2.05 -1.89 -11.12
C HIS A 56 -1.74 -3.15 -11.93
N PRO A 57 -2.48 -3.40 -13.00
CA PRO A 57 -2.37 -4.69 -13.73
C PRO A 57 -0.99 -5.01 -14.27
N GLY A 58 -0.24 -4.02 -14.64
CA GLY A 58 1.07 -4.26 -15.23
C GLY A 58 2.21 -4.42 -14.25
N LEU A 59 1.91 -4.42 -12.95
CA LEU A 59 2.96 -4.44 -11.98
C LEU A 59 3.45 -5.85 -11.71
N ALA A 60 4.73 -6.09 -11.84
CA ALA A 60 5.31 -7.41 -11.61
C ALA A 60 5.48 -7.72 -10.13
N ARG A 61 5.73 -6.72 -9.31
CA ARG A 61 5.97 -6.92 -7.88
C ARG A 61 5.22 -5.89 -7.08
N PRO A 62 4.84 -6.21 -5.83
CA PRO A 62 4.25 -5.21 -4.96
C PRO A 62 5.24 -4.07 -4.74
N GLN A 63 4.73 -2.86 -4.59
CA GLN A 63 5.55 -1.69 -4.33
C GLN A 63 4.89 -0.81 -3.30
N VAL A 64 5.66 -0.19 -2.44
CA VAL A 64 5.15 0.77 -1.47
C VAL A 64 5.70 2.13 -1.83
N MET A 65 4.91 3.18 -1.59
CA MET A 65 5.37 4.53 -1.83
C MET A 65 4.60 5.52 -0.98
N HIS A 66 5.12 6.71 -0.90
CA HIS A 66 4.48 7.80 -0.19
C HIS A 66 3.98 8.79 -1.21
N ILE A 67 2.67 8.97 -1.26
CA ILE A 67 2.09 9.90 -2.19
C ILE A 67 1.74 11.16 -1.44
N VAL A 68 2.35 12.25 -1.89
CA VAL A 68 2.06 13.54 -1.30
C VAL A 68 0.83 14.06 -1.98
N GLN A 69 -0.23 14.27 -1.22
CA GLN A 69 -1.44 14.75 -1.81
C GLN A 69 -1.35 16.22 -2.03
N PRO A 70 -1.88 16.68 -3.13
CA PRO A 70 -1.89 18.11 -3.38
C PRO A 70 -2.70 18.71 -2.32
N GLN A 71 -2.16 19.63 -1.63
CA GLN A 71 -2.80 20.17 -0.58
C GLN A 71 -3.83 21.09 -0.90
N LYS A 72 -4.83 21.03 -0.19
CA LYS A 72 -5.79 21.98 -0.33
C LYS A 72 -5.34 23.18 0.25
N VAL A 73 -4.19 23.15 0.68
CA VAL A 73 -3.59 24.24 1.22
C VAL A 73 -3.77 25.40 0.44
N ALA A 74 -3.74 25.17 -0.74
CA ALA A 74 -3.83 26.25 -1.61
C ALA A 74 -5.01 27.02 -1.30
N ASN A 75 -5.76 26.48 -0.53
CA ASN A 75 -6.87 27.12 -0.24
C ASN A 75 -6.74 28.19 0.62
N TYR A 76 -5.70 28.50 1.03
CA TYR A 76 -5.66 29.54 1.84
C TYR A 76 -4.94 30.46 1.42
N HIS A 77 -5.04 30.84 1.39
CA HIS A 77 -4.49 31.75 0.97
C HIS A 77 -4.84 32.61 1.12
#